data_b83d46a4d27f15dcb55fecdbf12ec85d
#
_entry.id   b83d46a4d27f15dcb55fecdbf12ec85d
#
_cell.length_a   1.000
_cell.length_b   1.000
_cell.length_c   1.000
_cell.angle_alpha   90.00
_cell.angle_beta   90.00
_cell.angle_gamma   90.00
#
_symmetry.space_group_name_H-M   'P 1'
#
loop_
_entity.id
_entity.type
_entity.pdbx_description
1 polymer ?
#
loop_
_entity_poly.entity_id
_entity_poly.type
_entity_poly.pdbx_seq_one_letter_code
_entity_poly.pdbx_strand_id
1 'polypeptide(L)'
;MTVNTPANPDILALGEAMIEFNQSAKGEPKYLQGFGGDTSNFCIAAARQGARTGFVSAVGADHFGRLLIDLWERENVDTAQVRVDPQASTGVYFVSHGPDGHAFDYLRAGSAASRYAPHDLPLDAIAAAKVIHLSGISLAISLSACDAALEAIAHARANGVRVSFDTNLRLKLWPLNRARAVMLEAIRQTDICLPSWDDVTELTGLTGRDEIVDFLLSHGPRVVALKLGKDGSYIATPDERRVVPGHVVNAVDATGAGDCFGGAFIARLVEGDDPFEAARYANVAAALSTQGYGAVAPVPSRAAVEEILAG
;
A
#
# COMPACT_ATOMS: atom_id res chain seq x y z
N MET A 1 31.37 -15.52 18.15
CA MET A 1 30.55 -14.37 17.76
C MET A 1 29.38 -14.94 16.99
N THR A 2 28.21 -15.03 17.58
CA THR A 2 26.97 -15.41 16.89
C THR A 2 26.64 -14.25 15.97
N VAL A 3 26.74 -14.46 14.66
CA VAL A 3 26.21 -13.54 13.66
C VAL A 3 24.71 -13.53 13.91
N ASN A 4 24.21 -12.42 14.47
CA ASN A 4 22.79 -12.20 14.63
C ASN A 4 22.25 -11.96 13.21
N THR A 5 21.80 -13.02 12.53
CA THR A 5 21.09 -12.88 11.25
C THR A 5 19.86 -12.01 11.54
N PRO A 6 19.68 -10.88 10.87
CA PRO A 6 18.49 -10.08 11.07
C PRO A 6 17.25 -10.97 10.87
N ALA A 7 16.34 -10.95 11.81
CA ALA A 7 15.13 -11.75 11.71
C ALA A 7 14.32 -11.29 10.48
N ASN A 8 13.82 -12.24 9.70
CA ASN A 8 13.02 -11.95 8.51
C ASN A 8 11.89 -10.95 8.80
N PRO A 9 11.52 -10.08 7.85
CA PRO A 9 10.37 -9.21 7.99
C PRO A 9 9.09 -10.00 8.29
N ASP A 10 8.26 -9.45 9.19
CA ASP A 10 6.93 -10.01 9.45
C ASP A 10 5.94 -9.65 8.33
N ILE A 11 6.14 -8.48 7.73
CA ILE A 11 5.31 -7.93 6.65
C ILE A 11 6.19 -7.65 5.45
N LEU A 12 5.87 -8.25 4.30
CA LEU A 12 6.44 -7.88 3.02
C LEU A 12 5.41 -7.13 2.20
N ALA A 13 5.83 -6.06 1.51
CA ALA A 13 4.99 -5.39 0.52
C ALA A 13 5.63 -5.49 -0.87
N LEU A 14 4.83 -5.81 -1.89
CA LEU A 14 5.30 -5.93 -3.28
C LEU A 14 4.65 -4.87 -4.17
N GLY A 15 5.47 -4.08 -4.86
CA GLY A 15 4.98 -3.09 -5.82
C GLY A 15 6.05 -2.15 -6.31
N GLU A 16 5.64 -0.99 -6.83
CA GLU A 16 6.53 0.04 -7.35
C GLU A 16 6.56 1.27 -6.44
N ALA A 17 7.76 1.77 -6.18
CA ALA A 17 7.97 3.12 -5.67
C ALA A 17 8.56 4.00 -6.77
N MET A 18 8.27 5.29 -6.69
CA MET A 18 8.69 6.28 -7.64
C MET A 18 9.15 7.56 -6.94
N ILE A 19 10.02 8.33 -7.59
CA ILE A 19 10.30 9.69 -7.17
C ILE A 19 9.16 10.58 -7.66
N GLU A 20 8.62 11.38 -6.75
CA GLU A 20 7.66 12.45 -7.06
C GLU A 20 8.39 13.76 -7.33
N PHE A 21 7.93 14.49 -8.35
CA PHE A 21 8.23 15.89 -8.56
C PHE A 21 6.93 16.68 -8.50
N ASN A 22 6.68 17.31 -7.36
CA ASN A 22 5.46 18.09 -7.12
C ASN A 22 5.74 19.58 -7.38
N GLN A 23 4.97 20.19 -8.27
CA GLN A 23 5.13 21.60 -8.61
C GLN A 23 4.92 22.48 -7.36
N SER A 24 5.85 23.38 -7.07
CA SER A 24 5.85 24.19 -5.85
C SER A 24 4.64 25.14 -5.75
N ALA A 25 4.23 25.69 -6.90
CA ALA A 25 3.03 26.49 -7.04
C ALA A 25 2.54 26.46 -8.49
N LYS A 26 1.27 26.75 -8.71
CA LYS A 26 0.64 26.79 -10.03
C LYS A 26 1.40 27.73 -10.98
N GLY A 27 1.84 27.17 -12.11
CA GLY A 27 2.54 27.91 -13.17
C GLY A 27 4.02 28.20 -12.90
N GLU A 28 4.58 27.78 -11.76
CA GLU A 28 6.00 27.89 -11.49
C GLU A 28 6.78 26.70 -12.09
N PRO A 29 7.99 26.93 -12.65
CA PRO A 29 8.83 25.87 -13.21
C PRO A 29 9.67 25.17 -12.14
N LYS A 30 9.27 25.22 -10.87
CA LYS A 30 9.95 24.60 -9.74
C LYS A 30 9.17 23.41 -9.24
N TYR A 31 9.89 22.34 -8.95
CA TYR A 31 9.33 21.11 -8.38
C TYR A 31 10.03 20.77 -7.06
N LEU A 32 9.26 20.34 -6.10
CA LEU A 32 9.74 19.73 -4.85
C LEU A 32 9.84 18.23 -5.07
N GLN A 33 10.98 17.66 -4.70
CA GLN A 33 11.16 16.22 -4.75
C GLN A 33 10.45 15.58 -3.56
N GLY A 34 9.68 14.56 -3.85
CA GLY A 34 9.01 13.70 -2.89
C GLY A 34 9.14 12.22 -3.27
N PHE A 35 8.38 11.39 -2.59
CA PHE A 35 8.34 9.96 -2.79
C PHE A 35 6.90 9.50 -2.93
N GLY A 36 6.65 8.55 -3.83
CA GLY A 36 5.34 7.93 -4.03
C GLY A 36 5.46 6.44 -4.26
N GLY A 37 4.31 5.79 -4.27
CA GLY A 37 4.18 4.34 -4.37
C GLY A 37 3.39 3.82 -3.18
N ASP A 38 2.17 3.38 -3.43
CA ASP A 38 1.21 2.98 -2.42
C ASP A 38 1.72 1.88 -1.49
N THR A 39 2.30 0.82 -2.05
CA THR A 39 2.87 -0.29 -1.28
C THR A 39 4.14 0.11 -0.51
N SER A 40 4.93 1.07 -1.02
CA SER A 40 6.05 1.68 -0.29
C SER A 40 5.54 2.53 0.89
N ASN A 41 4.53 3.36 0.67
CA ASN A 41 3.89 4.17 1.71
C ASN A 41 3.30 3.27 2.82
N PHE A 42 2.61 2.20 2.42
CA PHE A 42 2.11 1.17 3.34
C PHE A 42 3.25 0.57 4.19
N CYS A 43 4.35 0.19 3.55
CA CYS A 43 5.49 -0.44 4.21
C CYS A 43 6.12 0.49 5.26
N ILE A 44 6.32 1.76 4.90
CA ILE A 44 6.83 2.81 5.81
C ILE A 44 5.83 3.05 6.95
N ALA A 45 4.54 3.13 6.64
CA ALA A 45 3.52 3.31 7.67
C ALA A 45 3.54 2.15 8.68
N ALA A 46 3.60 0.89 8.22
CA ALA A 46 3.69 -0.26 9.10
C ALA A 46 4.98 -0.27 9.93
N ALA A 47 6.13 0.13 9.36
CA ALA A 47 7.40 0.24 10.07
C ALA A 47 7.34 1.29 11.19
N ARG A 48 6.74 2.46 10.92
CA ARG A 48 6.55 3.53 11.93
C ARG A 48 5.59 3.11 13.06
N GLN A 49 4.74 2.09 12.84
CA GLN A 49 3.92 1.47 13.88
C GLN A 49 4.64 0.31 14.59
N GLY A 50 5.92 0.09 14.32
CA GLY A 50 6.75 -0.88 15.03
C GLY A 50 6.81 -2.27 14.38
N ALA A 51 6.17 -2.50 13.25
CA ALA A 51 6.27 -3.76 12.53
C ALA A 51 7.64 -3.93 11.84
N ARG A 52 8.15 -5.14 11.77
CA ARG A 52 9.30 -5.47 10.94
C ARG A 52 8.83 -5.64 9.49
N THR A 53 9.20 -4.70 8.65
CA THR A 53 8.74 -4.64 7.27
C THR A 53 9.88 -4.81 6.28
N GLY A 54 9.57 -5.35 5.10
CA GLY A 54 10.50 -5.43 3.98
C GLY A 54 9.78 -5.11 2.67
N PHE A 55 10.53 -4.56 1.71
CA PHE A 55 9.97 -4.17 0.43
C PHE A 55 10.50 -5.05 -0.69
N VAL A 56 9.60 -5.60 -1.50
CA VAL A 56 9.89 -6.42 -2.68
C VAL A 56 9.63 -5.59 -3.92
N SER A 57 10.68 -5.22 -4.63
CA SER A 57 10.59 -4.30 -5.77
C SER A 57 11.84 -4.36 -6.65
N ALA A 58 11.89 -3.52 -7.68
CA ALA A 58 13.12 -3.19 -8.38
C ALA A 58 13.26 -1.68 -8.58
N VAL A 59 14.49 -1.20 -8.49
CA VAL A 59 14.89 0.18 -8.79
C VAL A 59 16.00 0.20 -9.83
N GLY A 60 16.18 1.31 -10.52
CA GLY A 60 17.31 1.50 -11.43
C GLY A 60 18.64 1.63 -10.69
N ALA A 61 19.75 1.29 -11.35
CA ALA A 61 21.11 1.60 -10.90
C ALA A 61 21.41 3.11 -11.10
N ASP A 62 20.51 3.98 -10.70
CA ASP A 62 20.54 5.43 -10.91
C ASP A 62 20.45 6.20 -9.59
N HIS A 63 20.48 7.52 -9.68
CA HIS A 63 20.39 8.40 -8.51
C HIS A 63 19.03 8.22 -7.78
N PHE A 64 17.95 8.06 -8.51
CA PHE A 64 16.60 7.92 -7.96
C PHE A 64 16.41 6.60 -7.22
N GLY A 65 16.98 5.50 -7.75
CA GLY A 65 16.99 4.21 -7.05
C GLY A 65 17.73 4.27 -5.72
N ARG A 66 18.86 4.97 -5.66
CA ARG A 66 19.57 5.20 -4.39
C ARG A 66 18.75 6.00 -3.40
N LEU A 67 18.06 7.06 -3.85
CA LEU A 67 17.20 7.87 -2.97
C LEU A 67 16.05 7.05 -2.36
N LEU A 68 15.48 6.11 -3.11
CA LEU A 68 14.44 5.20 -2.59
C LEU A 68 15.01 4.21 -1.58
N ILE A 69 16.16 3.60 -1.86
CA ILE A 69 16.85 2.70 -0.92
C ILE A 69 17.19 3.45 0.37
N ASP A 70 17.80 4.64 0.27
CA ASP A 70 18.14 5.48 1.42
C ASP A 70 16.89 5.87 2.23
N LEU A 71 15.73 6.10 1.57
CA LEU A 71 14.46 6.34 2.25
C LEU A 71 14.06 5.13 3.09
N TRP A 72 13.98 3.94 2.48
CA TRP A 72 13.54 2.73 3.18
C TRP A 72 14.46 2.38 4.34
N GLU A 73 15.78 2.51 4.17
CA GLU A 73 16.74 2.28 5.26
C GLU A 73 16.52 3.24 6.44
N ARG A 74 16.29 4.54 6.17
CA ARG A 74 15.97 5.53 7.21
C ARG A 74 14.65 5.24 7.93
N GLU A 75 13.70 4.63 7.23
CA GLU A 75 12.38 4.27 7.76
C GLU A 75 12.37 2.85 8.38
N ASN A 76 13.54 2.20 8.50
CA ASN A 76 13.69 0.83 9.00
C ASN A 76 12.90 -0.23 8.22
N VAL A 77 12.75 -0.04 6.92
CA VAL A 77 12.21 -1.02 5.97
C VAL A 77 13.37 -1.82 5.41
N ASP A 78 13.31 -3.16 5.50
CA ASP A 78 14.33 -4.05 4.94
C ASP A 78 14.32 -3.96 3.41
N THR A 79 15.48 -3.68 2.84
CA THR A 79 15.72 -3.54 1.40
C THR A 79 16.40 -4.75 0.76
N ALA A 80 16.62 -5.84 1.52
CA ALA A 80 17.32 -7.03 1.02
C ALA A 80 16.63 -7.68 -0.20
N GLN A 81 15.34 -7.43 -0.39
CA GLN A 81 14.54 -7.93 -1.51
C GLN A 81 14.28 -6.88 -2.60
N VAL A 82 14.99 -5.75 -2.55
CA VAL A 82 14.94 -4.73 -3.60
C VAL A 82 16.04 -4.98 -4.62
N ARG A 83 15.65 -5.35 -5.85
CA ARG A 83 16.58 -5.57 -6.95
C ARG A 83 17.03 -4.23 -7.55
N VAL A 84 18.33 -4.10 -7.80
CA VAL A 84 18.89 -2.97 -8.56
C VAL A 84 19.12 -3.41 -10.01
N ASP A 85 18.39 -2.80 -10.95
CA ASP A 85 18.49 -3.12 -12.39
C ASP A 85 19.42 -2.11 -13.09
N PRO A 86 20.58 -2.56 -13.62
CA PRO A 86 21.51 -1.68 -14.34
C PRO A 86 21.04 -1.30 -15.74
N GLN A 87 19.96 -1.91 -16.25
CA GLN A 87 19.46 -1.73 -17.61
C GLN A 87 18.12 -0.98 -17.68
N ALA A 88 17.58 -0.60 -16.53
CA ALA A 88 16.33 0.13 -16.46
C ALA A 88 16.43 1.31 -15.48
N SER A 89 15.65 2.36 -15.72
CA SER A 89 15.57 3.50 -14.82
C SER A 89 14.58 3.25 -13.68
N THR A 90 14.76 3.98 -12.60
CA THR A 90 13.72 4.14 -11.58
C THR A 90 12.55 4.95 -12.13
N GLY A 91 11.32 4.57 -11.81
CA GLY A 91 10.13 5.31 -12.19
C GLY A 91 10.07 6.69 -11.52
N VAL A 92 9.57 7.68 -12.24
CA VAL A 92 9.31 9.02 -11.70
C VAL A 92 7.94 9.52 -12.16
N TYR A 93 7.35 10.45 -11.41
CA TYR A 93 6.14 11.13 -11.85
C TYR A 93 6.15 12.60 -11.45
N PHE A 94 5.39 13.38 -12.18
CA PHE A 94 5.23 14.82 -11.97
C PHE A 94 3.79 15.10 -11.54
N VAL A 95 3.63 16.00 -10.58
CA VAL A 95 2.35 16.57 -10.17
C VAL A 95 2.36 18.04 -10.53
N SER A 96 1.52 18.45 -11.47
CA SER A 96 1.36 19.83 -11.89
C SER A 96 0.02 20.38 -11.40
N HIS A 97 0.00 21.65 -11.04
CA HIS A 97 -1.19 22.33 -10.52
C HIS A 97 -1.83 23.19 -11.63
N GLY A 98 -2.95 22.73 -12.17
CA GLY A 98 -3.71 23.40 -13.24
C GLY A 98 -4.98 24.11 -12.76
N PRO A 99 -5.74 24.75 -13.68
CA PRO A 99 -7.04 25.35 -13.37
C PRO A 99 -8.07 24.30 -12.91
N ASP A 100 -7.98 23.09 -13.47
CA ASP A 100 -8.91 22.00 -13.26
C ASP A 100 -8.45 21.00 -12.18
N GLY A 101 -7.45 21.40 -11.35
CA GLY A 101 -6.88 20.56 -10.30
C GLY A 101 -5.47 20.07 -10.62
N HIS A 102 -5.12 18.88 -10.08
CA HIS A 102 -3.80 18.28 -10.23
C HIS A 102 -3.73 17.39 -11.49
N ALA A 103 -2.68 17.57 -12.29
CA ALA A 103 -2.33 16.67 -13.39
C ALA A 103 -1.15 15.78 -12.95
N PHE A 104 -1.20 14.51 -13.31
CA PHE A 104 -0.18 13.51 -13.01
C PHE A 104 0.41 12.97 -14.31
N ASP A 105 1.69 13.15 -14.50
CA ASP A 105 2.45 12.64 -15.64
C ASP A 105 3.47 11.60 -15.18
N TYR A 106 3.31 10.36 -15.65
CA TYR A 106 4.13 9.23 -15.21
C TYR A 106 5.18 8.85 -16.25
N LEU A 107 6.44 8.78 -15.85
CA LEU A 107 7.55 8.21 -16.59
C LEU A 107 7.95 6.88 -15.94
N ARG A 108 7.11 5.86 -16.10
CA ARG A 108 7.27 4.55 -15.48
C ARG A 108 7.31 3.38 -16.46
N ALA A 109 6.90 3.60 -17.72
CA ALA A 109 6.94 2.55 -18.73
C ALA A 109 8.39 2.10 -18.99
N GLY A 110 8.67 0.80 -18.78
CA GLY A 110 10.02 0.26 -18.88
C GLY A 110 10.91 0.54 -17.67
N SER A 111 10.38 1.10 -16.56
CA SER A 111 11.10 1.23 -15.29
C SER A 111 11.51 -0.13 -14.75
N ALA A 112 12.49 -0.17 -13.84
CA ALA A 112 12.95 -1.40 -13.21
C ALA A 112 11.79 -2.19 -12.57
N ALA A 113 10.92 -1.50 -11.81
CA ALA A 113 9.75 -2.12 -11.20
C ALA A 113 8.72 -2.61 -12.23
N SER A 114 8.51 -1.88 -13.34
CA SER A 114 7.60 -2.32 -14.41
C SER A 114 8.11 -3.54 -15.19
N ARG A 115 9.40 -3.86 -15.07
CA ARG A 115 10.03 -5.05 -15.68
C ARG A 115 10.11 -6.24 -14.72
N TYR A 116 9.69 -6.06 -13.46
CA TYR A 116 9.66 -7.13 -12.48
C TYR A 116 8.81 -8.30 -12.97
N ALA A 117 9.31 -9.52 -12.79
CA ALA A 117 8.71 -10.72 -13.36
C ALA A 117 8.71 -11.89 -12.34
N PRO A 118 7.95 -12.96 -12.54
CA PRO A 118 7.87 -14.08 -11.60
C PRO A 118 9.24 -14.65 -11.17
N HIS A 119 10.20 -14.71 -12.08
CA HIS A 119 11.54 -15.22 -11.77
C HIS A 119 12.40 -14.29 -10.88
N ASP A 120 11.96 -13.06 -10.64
CA ASP A 120 12.61 -12.10 -9.73
C ASP A 120 12.09 -12.25 -8.28
N LEU A 121 11.03 -13.03 -8.06
CA LEU A 121 10.38 -13.13 -6.75
C LEU A 121 11.31 -13.81 -5.72
N PRO A 122 11.45 -13.21 -4.52
CA PRO A 122 12.20 -13.80 -3.41
C PRO A 122 11.33 -14.82 -2.67
N LEU A 123 11.09 -15.98 -3.27
CA LEU A 123 10.14 -16.98 -2.79
C LEU A 123 10.38 -17.40 -1.34
N ASP A 124 11.63 -17.58 -0.94
CA ASP A 124 11.98 -17.95 0.44
C ASP A 124 11.62 -16.85 1.45
N ALA A 125 11.85 -15.59 1.08
CA ALA A 125 11.48 -14.47 1.94
C ALA A 125 9.95 -14.32 2.05
N ILE A 126 9.22 -14.53 0.96
CA ILE A 126 7.75 -14.54 0.95
C ILE A 126 7.24 -15.66 1.86
N ALA A 127 7.76 -16.89 1.74
CA ALA A 127 7.35 -18.03 2.57
C ALA A 127 7.66 -17.84 4.07
N ALA A 128 8.64 -17.00 4.41
CA ALA A 128 9.05 -16.74 5.79
C ALA A 128 8.29 -15.56 6.45
N ALA A 129 7.52 -14.79 5.70
CA ALA A 129 6.74 -13.66 6.21
C ALA A 129 5.45 -14.14 6.90
N LYS A 130 4.83 -13.26 7.70
CA LYS A 130 3.48 -13.49 8.24
C LYS A 130 2.39 -12.96 7.31
N VAL A 131 2.70 -11.87 6.60
CA VAL A 131 1.79 -11.20 5.68
C VAL A 131 2.57 -10.71 4.47
N ILE A 132 2.01 -10.92 3.27
CA ILE A 132 2.39 -10.17 2.07
C ILE A 132 1.29 -9.19 1.70
N HIS A 133 1.66 -7.94 1.40
CA HIS A 133 0.74 -6.90 0.97
C HIS A 133 0.98 -6.51 -0.49
N LEU A 134 -0.10 -6.39 -1.25
CA LEU A 134 -0.12 -5.94 -2.63
C LEU A 134 -1.31 -5.00 -2.84
N SER A 135 -1.33 -4.34 -3.99
CA SER A 135 -2.44 -3.47 -4.37
C SER A 135 -2.89 -3.69 -5.82
N GLY A 136 -4.01 -3.08 -6.19
CA GLY A 136 -4.46 -3.03 -7.57
C GLY A 136 -3.46 -2.34 -8.49
N ILE A 137 -2.65 -1.40 -7.99
CA ILE A 137 -1.56 -0.79 -8.76
C ILE A 137 -0.47 -1.82 -9.06
N SER A 138 -0.08 -2.68 -8.09
CA SER A 138 0.91 -3.74 -8.32
C SER A 138 0.53 -4.66 -9.49
N LEU A 139 -0.78 -4.91 -9.67
CA LEU A 139 -1.32 -5.69 -10.79
C LEU A 139 -1.40 -4.92 -12.11
N ALA A 140 -1.36 -3.59 -12.07
CA ALA A 140 -1.67 -2.72 -13.20
C ALA A 140 -0.45 -2.16 -13.94
N ILE A 141 0.72 -2.15 -13.32
CA ILE A 141 1.91 -1.44 -13.83
C ILE A 141 2.49 -2.04 -15.11
N SER A 142 2.42 -3.35 -15.27
CA SER A 142 2.81 -4.08 -16.50
C SER A 142 2.24 -5.50 -16.50
N LEU A 143 2.38 -6.21 -17.61
CA LEU A 143 2.00 -7.63 -17.69
C LEU A 143 2.89 -8.51 -16.82
N SER A 144 4.21 -8.31 -16.89
CA SER A 144 5.17 -9.11 -16.11
C SER A 144 5.02 -8.88 -14.61
N ALA A 145 4.78 -7.63 -14.18
CA ALA A 145 4.54 -7.34 -12.77
C ALA A 145 3.18 -7.89 -12.29
N CYS A 146 2.16 -7.91 -13.15
CA CYS A 146 0.90 -8.59 -12.86
C CYS A 146 1.11 -10.09 -12.61
N ASP A 147 1.83 -10.76 -13.51
CA ASP A 147 2.14 -12.18 -13.38
C ASP A 147 2.95 -12.45 -12.12
N ALA A 148 3.95 -11.60 -11.80
CA ALA A 148 4.73 -11.70 -10.57
C ALA A 148 3.85 -11.51 -9.31
N ALA A 149 2.94 -10.54 -9.33
CA ALA A 149 2.06 -10.29 -8.20
C ALA A 149 1.10 -11.48 -7.94
N LEU A 150 0.51 -12.06 -9.00
CA LEU A 150 -0.35 -13.24 -8.88
C LEU A 150 0.44 -14.49 -8.42
N GLU A 151 1.66 -14.69 -8.90
CA GLU A 151 2.53 -15.77 -8.45
C GLU A 151 2.95 -15.58 -6.98
N ALA A 152 3.26 -14.35 -6.56
CA ALA A 152 3.56 -14.04 -5.16
C ALA A 152 2.38 -14.36 -4.23
N ILE A 153 1.15 -14.03 -4.64
CA ILE A 153 -0.08 -14.38 -3.92
C ILE A 153 -0.22 -15.91 -3.81
N ALA A 154 -0.08 -16.62 -4.92
CA ALA A 154 -0.21 -18.08 -4.95
C ALA A 154 0.85 -18.76 -4.07
N HIS A 155 2.11 -18.29 -4.14
CA HIS A 155 3.20 -18.80 -3.34
C HIS A 155 3.00 -18.54 -1.84
N ALA A 156 2.59 -17.33 -1.47
CA ALA A 156 2.27 -16.96 -0.08
C ALA A 156 1.22 -17.90 0.51
N ARG A 157 0.11 -18.10 -0.20
CA ARG A 157 -0.98 -19.00 0.22
C ARG A 157 -0.51 -20.45 0.38
N ALA A 158 0.28 -20.95 -0.56
CA ALA A 158 0.81 -22.31 -0.49
C ALA A 158 1.70 -22.55 0.74
N ASN A 159 2.27 -21.47 1.30
CA ASN A 159 3.13 -21.51 2.49
C ASN A 159 2.44 -21.01 3.77
N GLY A 160 1.11 -20.78 3.76
CA GLY A 160 0.35 -20.33 4.92
C GLY A 160 0.58 -18.86 5.32
N VAL A 161 1.15 -18.06 4.42
CA VAL A 161 1.35 -16.62 4.60
C VAL A 161 0.06 -15.90 4.21
N ARG A 162 -0.42 -15.01 5.08
CA ARG A 162 -1.63 -14.23 4.82
C ARG A 162 -1.41 -13.23 3.71
N VAL A 163 -2.40 -13.08 2.84
CA VAL A 163 -2.40 -12.08 1.76
C VAL A 163 -3.26 -10.89 2.15
N SER A 164 -2.68 -9.70 2.14
CA SER A 164 -3.38 -8.41 2.27
C SER A 164 -3.42 -7.71 0.92
N PHE A 165 -4.58 -7.22 0.53
CA PHE A 165 -4.79 -6.58 -0.77
C PHE A 165 -5.59 -5.29 -0.65
N ASP A 166 -5.01 -4.18 -1.14
CA ASP A 166 -5.70 -2.90 -1.31
C ASP A 166 -6.22 -2.77 -2.75
N THR A 167 -7.49 -2.47 -2.92
CA THR A 167 -8.08 -2.31 -4.27
C THR A 167 -7.39 -1.22 -5.07
N ASN A 168 -7.11 -0.09 -4.47
CA ASN A 168 -6.36 1.03 -5.03
C ASN A 168 -6.47 1.17 -6.57
N LEU A 169 -7.73 1.25 -7.05
CA LEU A 169 -8.07 1.23 -8.47
C LEU A 169 -7.57 2.49 -9.18
N ARG A 170 -6.86 2.31 -10.29
CA ARG A 170 -6.34 3.41 -11.12
C ARG A 170 -6.68 3.18 -12.59
N LEU A 171 -7.82 3.67 -13.06
CA LEU A 171 -8.29 3.49 -14.44
C LEU A 171 -7.39 4.15 -15.50
N LYS A 172 -6.43 5.00 -15.08
CA LYS A 172 -5.36 5.48 -15.97
C LYS A 172 -4.37 4.39 -16.39
N LEU A 173 -4.26 3.30 -15.62
CA LEU A 173 -3.33 2.19 -15.90
C LEU A 173 -3.96 1.10 -16.77
N TRP A 174 -5.26 0.88 -16.66
CA TRP A 174 -5.96 -0.17 -17.35
C TRP A 174 -7.48 0.11 -17.49
N PRO A 175 -8.16 -0.48 -18.49
CA PRO A 175 -9.60 -0.35 -18.60
C PRO A 175 -10.32 -1.13 -17.50
N LEU A 176 -11.48 -0.63 -17.06
CA LEU A 176 -12.26 -1.18 -15.94
C LEU A 176 -12.54 -2.69 -16.07
N ASN A 177 -12.90 -3.16 -17.28
CA ASN A 177 -13.19 -4.58 -17.48
C ASN A 177 -11.99 -5.48 -17.19
N ARG A 178 -10.77 -5.05 -17.54
CA ARG A 178 -9.55 -5.76 -17.22
C ARG A 178 -9.24 -5.66 -15.73
N ALA A 179 -9.34 -4.46 -15.14
CA ALA A 179 -9.16 -4.23 -13.72
C ALA A 179 -10.07 -5.17 -12.91
N ARG A 180 -11.36 -5.21 -13.26
CA ARG A 180 -12.36 -6.08 -12.61
C ARG A 180 -11.96 -7.55 -12.67
N ALA A 181 -11.63 -8.07 -13.86
CA ALA A 181 -11.28 -9.48 -14.02
C ALA A 181 -10.05 -9.89 -13.20
N VAL A 182 -8.98 -9.07 -13.23
CA VAL A 182 -7.71 -9.39 -12.55
C VAL A 182 -7.81 -9.15 -11.04
N MET A 183 -8.42 -8.04 -10.62
CA MET A 183 -8.52 -7.71 -9.19
C MET A 183 -9.47 -8.66 -8.45
N LEU A 184 -10.59 -9.07 -9.07
CA LEU A 184 -11.47 -10.07 -8.45
C LEU A 184 -10.78 -11.43 -8.30
N GLU A 185 -9.92 -11.80 -9.24
CA GLU A 185 -9.11 -13.01 -9.10
C GLU A 185 -8.10 -12.89 -7.94
N ALA A 186 -7.42 -11.74 -7.81
CA ALA A 186 -6.55 -11.48 -6.67
C ALA A 186 -7.32 -11.49 -5.34
N ILE A 187 -8.49 -10.86 -5.28
CA ILE A 187 -9.38 -10.83 -4.09
C ILE A 187 -9.77 -12.23 -3.65
N ARG A 188 -10.05 -13.16 -4.58
CA ARG A 188 -10.37 -14.57 -4.23
C ARG A 188 -9.25 -15.27 -3.47
N GLN A 189 -8.04 -14.82 -3.64
CA GLN A 189 -6.85 -15.36 -3.02
C GLN A 189 -6.35 -14.53 -1.82
N THR A 190 -7.13 -13.55 -1.39
CA THR A 190 -6.79 -12.61 -0.32
C THR A 190 -7.44 -13.03 1.01
N ASP A 191 -6.72 -12.84 2.11
CA ASP A 191 -7.24 -13.06 3.48
C ASP A 191 -7.78 -11.75 4.08
N ILE A 192 -7.13 -10.63 3.77
CA ILE A 192 -7.44 -9.29 4.31
C ILE A 192 -7.58 -8.31 3.15
N CYS A 193 -8.80 -7.85 2.88
CA CYS A 193 -9.09 -6.88 1.82
C CYS A 193 -9.27 -5.48 2.41
N LEU A 194 -8.57 -4.49 1.82
CA LEU A 194 -8.52 -3.09 2.27
C LEU A 194 -9.12 -2.15 1.20
N PRO A 195 -10.38 -2.31 0.78
CA PRO A 195 -10.94 -1.50 -0.28
C PRO A 195 -11.24 -0.07 0.19
N SER A 196 -11.17 0.91 -0.72
CA SER A 196 -11.86 2.19 -0.53
C SER A 196 -13.29 2.11 -1.08
N TRP A 197 -14.19 2.91 -0.51
CA TRP A 197 -15.57 3.00 -0.98
C TRP A 197 -15.66 3.30 -2.49
N ASP A 198 -14.93 4.31 -2.93
CA ASP A 198 -14.98 4.77 -4.32
C ASP A 198 -14.43 3.69 -5.28
N ASP A 199 -13.30 3.09 -4.95
CA ASP A 199 -12.67 2.07 -5.78
C ASP A 199 -13.56 0.83 -5.94
N VAL A 200 -14.14 0.33 -4.84
CA VAL A 200 -14.95 -0.89 -4.89
C VAL A 200 -16.31 -0.63 -5.53
N THR A 201 -16.88 0.56 -5.35
CA THR A 201 -18.11 0.97 -6.05
C THR A 201 -17.88 1.01 -7.55
N GLU A 202 -16.79 1.61 -8.02
CA GLU A 202 -16.43 1.63 -9.45
C GLU A 202 -16.13 0.22 -9.97
N LEU A 203 -15.43 -0.59 -9.18
CA LEU A 203 -15.06 -1.95 -9.57
C LEU A 203 -16.26 -2.88 -9.70
N THR A 204 -17.24 -2.79 -8.80
CA THR A 204 -18.35 -3.74 -8.67
C THR A 204 -19.68 -3.21 -9.16
N GLY A 205 -19.90 -1.90 -9.10
CA GLY A 205 -21.19 -1.24 -9.28
C GLY A 205 -22.09 -1.27 -8.04
N LEU A 206 -21.63 -1.86 -6.93
CA LEU A 206 -22.37 -1.92 -5.67
C LEU A 206 -22.23 -0.59 -4.91
N THR A 207 -23.30 -0.15 -4.25
CA THR A 207 -23.34 1.13 -3.52
C THR A 207 -23.75 0.99 -2.06
N GLY A 208 -24.22 -0.18 -1.63
CA GLY A 208 -24.55 -0.47 -0.24
C GLY A 208 -23.33 -1.02 0.52
N ARG A 209 -23.06 -0.50 1.73
CA ARG A 209 -21.93 -0.98 2.56
C ARG A 209 -22.01 -2.48 2.85
N ASP A 210 -23.18 -2.95 3.23
CA ASP A 210 -23.41 -4.36 3.53
C ASP A 210 -23.28 -5.23 2.27
N GLU A 211 -23.83 -4.77 1.15
CA GLU A 211 -23.70 -5.47 -0.14
C GLU A 211 -22.25 -5.60 -0.57
N ILE A 212 -21.46 -4.52 -0.41
CA ILE A 212 -20.04 -4.52 -0.73
C ILE A 212 -19.25 -5.53 0.13
N VAL A 213 -19.43 -5.49 1.45
CA VAL A 213 -18.68 -6.39 2.33
C VAL A 213 -19.15 -7.83 2.19
N ASP A 214 -20.44 -8.10 1.99
CA ASP A 214 -20.97 -9.44 1.71
C ASP A 214 -20.40 -10.00 0.40
N PHE A 215 -20.36 -9.16 -0.65
CA PHE A 215 -19.74 -9.53 -1.91
C PHE A 215 -18.27 -9.90 -1.71
N LEU A 216 -17.49 -9.07 -1.03
CA LEU A 216 -16.07 -9.31 -0.84
C LEU A 216 -15.80 -10.54 0.05
N LEU A 217 -16.51 -10.69 1.18
CA LEU A 217 -16.39 -11.88 2.04
C LEU A 217 -16.74 -13.17 1.31
N SER A 218 -17.77 -13.13 0.45
CA SER A 218 -18.16 -14.30 -0.36
C SER A 218 -17.12 -14.70 -1.41
N HIS A 219 -16.17 -13.80 -1.74
CA HIS A 219 -15.12 -14.02 -2.73
C HIS A 219 -13.80 -14.55 -2.14
N GLY A 220 -13.60 -14.56 -0.82
CA GLY A 220 -12.39 -15.13 -0.24
C GLY A 220 -11.91 -14.50 1.05
N PRO A 221 -11.86 -13.17 1.17
CA PRO A 221 -11.36 -12.51 2.37
C PRO A 221 -12.08 -12.96 3.65
N ARG A 222 -11.31 -13.06 4.73
CA ARG A 222 -11.83 -13.28 6.09
C ARG A 222 -11.99 -11.97 6.87
N VAL A 223 -11.32 -10.92 6.41
CA VAL A 223 -11.41 -9.58 6.97
C VAL A 223 -11.54 -8.59 5.80
N VAL A 224 -12.55 -7.75 5.86
CA VAL A 224 -12.74 -6.62 4.94
C VAL A 224 -12.71 -5.34 5.77
N ALA A 225 -11.79 -4.44 5.47
CA ALA A 225 -11.71 -3.10 6.06
C ALA A 225 -12.03 -2.05 4.99
N LEU A 226 -13.32 -1.80 4.78
CA LEU A 226 -13.81 -0.82 3.81
C LEU A 226 -13.55 0.59 4.33
N LYS A 227 -12.63 1.32 3.68
CA LYS A 227 -12.26 2.69 4.02
C LYS A 227 -13.35 3.66 3.58
N LEU A 228 -13.82 4.53 4.49
CA LEU A 228 -14.92 5.49 4.30
C LEU A 228 -14.42 6.95 4.35
N GLY A 229 -13.14 7.18 4.08
CA GLY A 229 -12.51 8.49 4.17
C GLY A 229 -12.58 9.06 5.59
N LYS A 230 -13.05 10.30 5.74
CA LYS A 230 -13.17 10.98 7.04
C LYS A 230 -14.14 10.30 8.02
N ASP A 231 -15.06 9.49 7.52
CA ASP A 231 -16.05 8.80 8.35
C ASP A 231 -15.48 7.54 9.02
N GLY A 232 -14.20 7.19 8.70
CA GLY A 232 -13.47 6.07 9.27
C GLY A 232 -13.51 4.83 8.40
N SER A 233 -13.88 3.68 8.96
CA SER A 233 -13.89 2.42 8.24
C SER A 233 -15.07 1.53 8.65
N TYR A 234 -15.52 0.68 7.71
CA TYR A 234 -16.50 -0.36 7.97
C TYR A 234 -15.79 -1.72 7.95
N ILE A 235 -15.67 -2.31 9.11
CA ILE A 235 -14.95 -3.57 9.29
C ILE A 235 -15.96 -4.71 9.26
N ALA A 236 -15.64 -5.75 8.49
CA ALA A 236 -16.46 -6.95 8.41
C ALA A 236 -15.60 -8.22 8.46
N THR A 237 -16.06 -9.17 9.24
CA THR A 237 -15.62 -10.55 9.29
C THR A 237 -16.83 -11.46 8.99
N PRO A 238 -16.68 -12.78 8.85
CA PRO A 238 -17.83 -13.69 8.72
C PRO A 238 -18.85 -13.58 9.87
N ASP A 239 -18.39 -13.23 11.08
CA ASP A 239 -19.19 -13.28 12.30
C ASP A 239 -19.69 -11.90 12.76
N GLU A 240 -18.97 -10.84 12.45
CA GLU A 240 -19.27 -9.50 12.96
C GLU A 240 -18.96 -8.41 11.93
N ARG A 241 -19.75 -7.33 11.95
CA ARG A 241 -19.50 -6.11 11.18
C ARG A 241 -19.91 -4.86 11.94
N ARG A 242 -19.13 -3.81 11.85
CA ARG A 242 -19.48 -2.49 12.41
C ARG A 242 -18.67 -1.36 11.80
N VAL A 243 -19.22 -0.15 11.89
CA VAL A 243 -18.47 1.09 11.60
C VAL A 243 -17.53 1.36 12.76
N VAL A 244 -16.26 1.59 12.44
CA VAL A 244 -15.26 2.14 13.34
C VAL A 244 -15.08 3.61 12.96
N PRO A 245 -15.45 4.58 13.82
CA PRO A 245 -15.44 5.99 13.47
C PRO A 245 -14.05 6.51 13.11
N GLY A 246 -13.98 7.47 12.21
CA GLY A 246 -12.78 8.23 11.93
C GLY A 246 -12.38 9.15 13.07
N HIS A 247 -11.12 9.54 13.11
CA HIS A 247 -10.65 10.58 14.03
C HIS A 247 -10.71 11.94 13.34
N VAL A 248 -11.28 12.93 14.03
CA VAL A 248 -11.48 14.28 13.45
C VAL A 248 -10.21 15.10 13.57
N VAL A 249 -9.71 15.58 12.44
CA VAL A 249 -8.54 16.46 12.34
C VAL A 249 -8.76 17.57 11.32
N ASN A 250 -7.92 18.58 11.35
CA ASN A 250 -7.83 19.57 10.26
C ASN A 250 -6.94 19.01 9.16
N ALA A 251 -7.54 18.33 8.18
CA ALA A 251 -6.83 17.73 7.07
C ALA A 251 -6.24 18.81 6.14
N VAL A 252 -4.99 18.62 5.71
CA VAL A 252 -4.25 19.47 4.77
C VAL A 252 -4.10 18.74 3.42
N ASP A 253 -3.66 17.47 3.46
CA ASP A 253 -3.44 16.64 2.28
C ASP A 253 -3.76 15.19 2.61
N ALA A 254 -4.68 14.56 1.86
CA ALA A 254 -5.09 13.18 2.07
C ALA A 254 -4.25 12.16 1.28
N THR A 255 -3.17 12.61 0.60
CA THR A 255 -2.29 11.73 -0.17
C THR A 255 -1.67 10.67 0.75
N GLY A 256 -1.81 9.40 0.38
CA GLY A 256 -1.27 8.28 1.15
C GLY A 256 -2.03 7.90 2.43
N ALA A 257 -3.13 8.60 2.77
CA ALA A 257 -3.90 8.27 3.99
C ALA A 257 -4.45 6.83 3.97
N GLY A 258 -4.88 6.34 2.80
CA GLY A 258 -5.30 4.95 2.60
C GLY A 258 -4.17 3.96 2.83
N ASP A 259 -2.97 4.28 2.35
CA ASP A 259 -1.76 3.47 2.53
C ASP A 259 -1.34 3.45 4.00
N CYS A 260 -1.42 4.62 4.67
CA CYS A 260 -1.16 4.76 6.10
C CYS A 260 -2.15 3.93 6.93
N PHE A 261 -3.44 3.99 6.61
CA PHE A 261 -4.46 3.12 7.22
C PHE A 261 -4.07 1.65 7.07
N GLY A 262 -3.78 1.22 5.82
CA GLY A 262 -3.43 -0.17 5.52
C GLY A 262 -2.21 -0.65 6.30
N GLY A 263 -1.12 0.14 6.31
CA GLY A 263 0.12 -0.16 7.03
C GLY A 263 -0.10 -0.29 8.54
N ALA A 264 -0.79 0.68 9.13
CA ALA A 264 -1.11 0.66 10.57
C ALA A 264 -2.04 -0.51 10.93
N PHE A 265 -3.07 -0.77 10.12
CA PHE A 265 -4.02 -1.87 10.32
C PHE A 265 -3.33 -3.23 10.32
N ILE A 266 -2.50 -3.50 9.31
CA ILE A 266 -1.79 -4.78 9.20
C ILE A 266 -0.73 -4.93 10.29
N ALA A 267 -0.04 -3.85 10.67
CA ALA A 267 0.90 -3.88 11.79
C ALA A 267 0.23 -4.34 13.08
N ARG A 268 -0.94 -3.77 13.41
CA ARG A 268 -1.70 -4.14 14.60
C ARG A 268 -2.24 -5.59 14.55
N LEU A 269 -2.75 -6.03 13.39
CA LEU A 269 -3.17 -7.41 13.20
C LEU A 269 -2.02 -8.43 13.36
N VAL A 270 -0.80 -8.06 12.96
CA VAL A 270 0.39 -8.92 13.12
C VAL A 270 0.85 -8.96 14.59
N GLU A 271 0.63 -7.90 15.35
CA GLU A 271 0.86 -7.85 16.80
C GLU A 271 -0.21 -8.62 17.60
N GLY A 272 -1.38 -8.90 17.03
CA GLY A 272 -2.41 -9.75 17.64
C GLY A 272 -3.71 -9.03 18.03
N ASP A 273 -3.88 -7.77 17.64
CA ASP A 273 -5.16 -7.07 17.82
C ASP A 273 -6.26 -7.75 17.00
N ASP A 274 -7.49 -7.65 17.47
CA ASP A 274 -8.64 -7.98 16.65
C ASP A 274 -8.86 -6.92 15.55
N PRO A 275 -9.60 -7.23 14.47
CA PRO A 275 -9.77 -6.31 13.35
C PRO A 275 -10.42 -4.97 13.71
N PHE A 276 -11.23 -4.90 14.75
CA PHE A 276 -11.93 -3.68 15.12
C PHE A 276 -11.03 -2.73 15.90
N GLU A 277 -10.21 -3.26 16.81
CA GLU A 277 -9.20 -2.47 17.53
C GLU A 277 -8.08 -2.03 16.57
N ALA A 278 -7.62 -2.92 15.69
CA ALA A 278 -6.68 -2.56 14.63
C ALA A 278 -7.22 -1.40 13.75
N ALA A 279 -8.51 -1.42 13.43
CA ALA A 279 -9.13 -0.35 12.64
C ALA A 279 -9.26 0.96 13.43
N ARG A 280 -9.58 0.91 14.73
CA ARG A 280 -9.61 2.10 15.59
C ARG A 280 -8.24 2.79 15.59
N TYR A 281 -7.20 2.02 15.75
CA TYR A 281 -5.82 2.49 15.68
C TYR A 281 -5.48 3.06 14.30
N ALA A 282 -5.78 2.34 13.23
CA ALA A 282 -5.49 2.72 11.86
C ALA A 282 -6.24 3.98 11.41
N ASN A 283 -7.48 4.20 11.86
CA ASN A 283 -8.23 5.41 11.59
C ASN A 283 -7.55 6.65 12.18
N VAL A 284 -7.00 6.55 13.40
CA VAL A 284 -6.23 7.64 14.02
C VAL A 284 -4.94 7.88 13.24
N ALA A 285 -4.19 6.83 12.91
CA ALA A 285 -2.95 6.95 12.14
C ALA A 285 -3.19 7.62 10.78
N ALA A 286 -4.22 7.18 10.04
CA ALA A 286 -4.61 7.75 8.77
C ALA A 286 -5.06 9.22 8.90
N ALA A 287 -5.83 9.56 9.93
CA ALA A 287 -6.25 10.93 10.17
C ALA A 287 -5.04 11.85 10.43
N LEU A 288 -4.13 11.45 11.31
CA LEU A 288 -2.91 12.21 11.60
C LEU A 288 -2.04 12.41 10.36
N SER A 289 -1.94 11.42 9.47
CA SER A 289 -1.16 11.52 8.23
C SER A 289 -1.70 12.59 7.28
N THR A 290 -2.95 12.99 7.41
CA THR A 290 -3.53 14.05 6.57
C THR A 290 -3.20 15.48 7.00
N GLN A 291 -2.53 15.68 8.14
CA GLN A 291 -2.21 17.00 8.68
C GLN A 291 -0.95 17.65 8.09
N GLY A 292 -0.27 16.97 7.17
CA GLY A 292 0.90 17.48 6.45
C GLY A 292 0.84 17.13 4.96
N TYR A 293 1.78 17.66 4.19
CA TYR A 293 1.86 17.42 2.75
C TYR A 293 2.64 16.15 2.42
N GLY A 294 2.15 15.42 1.41
CA GLY A 294 2.79 14.23 0.83
C GLY A 294 2.46 12.94 1.58
N ALA A 295 2.82 11.81 0.96
CA ALA A 295 2.40 10.49 1.42
C ALA A 295 3.29 9.88 2.53
N VAL A 296 4.52 10.36 2.70
CA VAL A 296 5.51 9.76 3.61
C VAL A 296 5.80 10.65 4.82
N ALA A 297 6.08 11.93 4.57
CA ALA A 297 6.52 12.85 5.63
C ALA A 297 5.54 12.92 6.83
N PRO A 298 4.22 13.06 6.62
CA PRO A 298 3.26 13.24 7.70
C PRO A 298 2.79 11.92 8.35
N VAL A 299 3.24 10.76 7.90
CA VAL A 299 2.87 9.47 8.55
C VAL A 299 3.29 9.51 10.02
N PRO A 300 2.36 9.30 10.98
CA PRO A 300 2.66 9.44 12.39
C PRO A 300 3.55 8.30 12.91
N SER A 301 4.27 8.57 13.98
CA SER A 301 4.91 7.53 14.78
C SER A 301 3.88 6.78 15.62
N ARG A 302 4.22 5.57 16.07
CA ARG A 302 3.42 4.79 17.01
C ARG A 302 3.05 5.59 18.26
N ALA A 303 4.01 6.29 18.86
CA ALA A 303 3.80 7.09 20.07
C ALA A 303 2.74 8.19 19.86
N ALA A 304 2.76 8.86 18.71
CA ALA A 304 1.77 9.89 18.39
C ALA A 304 0.34 9.33 18.25
N VAL A 305 0.19 8.13 17.70
CA VAL A 305 -1.12 7.46 17.60
C VAL A 305 -1.61 7.01 18.98
N GLU A 306 -0.72 6.40 19.79
CA GLU A 306 -1.04 5.92 21.13
C GLU A 306 -1.42 7.07 22.09
N GLU A 307 -0.78 8.23 21.96
CA GLU A 307 -1.13 9.44 22.74
C GLU A 307 -2.58 9.87 22.48
N ILE A 308 -3.01 9.91 21.21
CA ILE A 308 -4.40 10.25 20.85
C ILE A 308 -5.39 9.20 21.37
N LEU A 309 -5.02 7.92 21.34
CA LEU A 309 -5.90 6.84 21.80
C LEU A 309 -6.04 6.74 23.31
N ALA A 310 -5.09 7.31 24.06
CA ALA A 310 -5.09 7.34 25.52
C ALA A 310 -5.88 8.51 26.12
N GLY A 311 -6.10 9.59 25.37
CA GLY A 311 -6.85 10.80 25.78
C GLY A 311 -8.31 10.75 25.43
#